data_2173d1a86b8b84e115ac797b686e7bae
#
_entry.id   2173d1a86b8b84e115ac797b686e7bae
#
_cell.length_a   1.000
_cell.length_b   1.000
_cell.length_c   1.000
_cell.angle_alpha   90.00
_cell.angle_beta   90.00
_cell.angle_gamma   90.00
#
_symmetry.space_group_name_H-M   'P 1'
#
loop_
_entity.id
_entity.type
_entity.pdbx_description
1 polymer ?
#
loop_
_entity_poly.entity_id
_entity_poly.type
_entity_poly.pdbx_seq_one_letter_code
_entity_poly.pdbx_strand_id
1 'polypeptide(L)'
;LDLAGDIEKNPAKYAHACDGKVLATLFYEPSTRTRLSFESAMIHLGGQVLGFSSAASSSASKGESVSDTIRMISCYADICAMRHPKEGAPMVATAVSSIPVINAGDGGHQHPTQTLTDLMTIRSLKGRLDHLTIGLCGDLKFGRTVHSLIKALVRYDNIDFVCISPEELKIPDYIREDVLEANGKKYQEVERLEDVIGNLDLLYMTRVQRERFFNEEDYVR
;
A
#
# COMPACT_ATOMS: atom_id res chain seq x y z
N LEU A 1 9.70 -5.94 9.15
CA LEU A 1 8.87 -5.58 10.32
C LEU A 1 9.70 -5.47 11.61
N ASP A 2 10.66 -6.37 11.86
CA ASP A 2 11.47 -6.37 13.10
C ASP A 2 12.29 -5.09 13.23
N LEU A 3 12.97 -4.69 12.16
CA LEU A 3 13.71 -3.43 12.13
C LEU A 3 12.80 -2.22 12.40
N ALA A 4 11.59 -2.19 11.81
CA ALA A 4 10.63 -1.12 12.05
C ALA A 4 10.22 -1.05 13.53
N GLY A 5 9.98 -2.21 14.16
CA GLY A 5 9.68 -2.28 15.59
C GLY A 5 10.86 -1.89 16.49
N ASP A 6 12.11 -2.16 16.08
CA ASP A 6 13.29 -1.70 16.82
C ASP A 6 13.49 -0.18 16.68
N ILE A 7 13.26 0.38 15.48
CA ILE A 7 13.29 1.84 15.27
C ILE A 7 12.25 2.56 16.12
N GLU A 8 11.01 2.02 16.17
CA GLU A 8 9.93 2.60 16.99
C GLU A 8 10.29 2.65 18.48
N LYS A 9 10.89 1.57 19.01
CA LYS A 9 11.27 1.47 20.41
C LYS A 9 12.55 2.24 20.76
N ASN A 10 13.46 2.36 19.82
CA ASN A 10 14.80 2.92 20.03
C ASN A 10 15.16 3.98 18.96
N PRO A 11 14.34 5.04 18.76
CA PRO A 11 14.52 5.99 17.67
C PRO A 11 15.90 6.68 17.68
N ALA A 12 16.44 7.00 18.86
CA ALA A 12 17.74 7.63 19.00
C ALA A 12 18.90 6.79 18.43
N LYS A 13 18.79 5.45 18.48
CA LYS A 13 19.80 4.53 17.91
C LYS A 13 19.92 4.69 16.38
N TYR A 14 18.85 5.12 15.72
CA TYR A 14 18.76 5.21 14.27
C TYR A 14 18.78 6.64 13.74
N ALA A 15 18.87 7.65 14.61
CA ALA A 15 18.79 9.06 14.22
C ALA A 15 19.87 9.51 13.22
N HIS A 16 20.93 8.72 13.03
CA HIS A 16 22.05 8.96 12.12
C HIS A 16 22.20 7.85 11.06
N ALA A 17 21.21 6.96 10.91
CA ALA A 17 21.31 5.81 10.01
C ALA A 17 21.37 6.22 8.52
N CYS A 18 20.87 7.41 8.18
CA CYS A 18 20.83 7.95 6.83
C CYS A 18 21.61 9.28 6.69
N ASP A 19 22.59 9.53 7.55
CA ASP A 19 23.42 10.73 7.44
C ASP A 19 24.08 10.83 6.04
N GLY A 20 23.97 12.00 5.42
CA GLY A 20 24.48 12.25 4.07
C GLY A 20 23.69 11.61 2.94
N LYS A 21 22.57 10.92 3.22
CA LYS A 21 21.69 10.33 2.23
C LYS A 21 20.54 11.24 1.85
N VAL A 22 20.11 11.14 0.60
CA VAL A 22 19.00 11.93 0.03
C VAL A 22 17.91 11.01 -0.49
N LEU A 23 16.68 11.21 0.00
CA LEU A 23 15.47 10.59 -0.53
C LEU A 23 14.82 11.53 -1.54
N ALA A 24 14.54 11.02 -2.74
CA ALA A 24 13.66 11.68 -3.69
C ALA A 24 12.20 11.23 -3.51
N THR A 25 11.26 12.18 -3.34
CA THR A 25 9.82 11.91 -3.31
C THR A 25 9.17 12.41 -4.60
N LEU A 26 8.88 11.48 -5.51
CA LEU A 26 8.28 11.77 -6.84
C LEU A 26 6.80 11.44 -6.82
N PHE A 27 5.97 12.41 -6.47
CA PHE A 27 4.52 12.24 -6.35
C PHE A 27 3.82 12.87 -7.56
N TYR A 28 3.47 12.05 -8.55
CA TYR A 28 2.74 12.47 -9.77
C TYR A 28 1.24 12.67 -9.53
N GLU A 29 0.72 12.17 -8.41
CA GLU A 29 -0.64 12.42 -7.93
C GLU A 29 -0.62 12.89 -6.47
N PRO A 30 -1.59 13.71 -6.03
CA PRO A 30 -1.65 14.21 -4.65
C PRO A 30 -1.74 13.08 -3.62
N SER A 31 -0.89 13.10 -2.62
CA SER A 31 -0.92 12.18 -1.48
C SER A 31 -0.22 12.77 -0.27
N THR A 32 -0.95 13.50 0.55
CA THR A 32 -0.39 14.19 1.71
C THR A 32 0.25 13.21 2.71
N ARG A 33 -0.52 12.22 3.17
CA ARG A 33 -0.06 11.30 4.22
C ARG A 33 1.16 10.47 3.78
N THR A 34 1.08 9.84 2.61
CA THR A 34 2.16 8.96 2.14
C THR A 34 3.45 9.75 1.92
N ARG A 35 3.36 10.92 1.27
CA ARG A 35 4.52 11.76 1.03
C ARG A 35 5.18 12.19 2.33
N LEU A 36 4.41 12.80 3.24
CA LEU A 36 4.92 13.29 4.53
C LEU A 36 5.48 12.14 5.39
N SER A 37 4.92 10.93 5.31
CA SER A 37 5.45 9.76 6.02
C SER A 37 6.85 9.38 5.54
N PHE A 38 7.08 9.35 4.22
CA PHE A 38 8.41 9.09 3.65
C PHE A 38 9.43 10.20 4.02
N GLU A 39 9.02 11.45 3.87
CA GLU A 39 9.87 12.60 4.16
C GLU A 39 10.23 12.66 5.65
N SER A 40 9.24 12.51 6.52
CA SER A 40 9.44 12.47 7.97
C SER A 40 10.36 11.30 8.39
N ALA A 41 10.13 10.11 7.84
CA ALA A 41 10.98 8.95 8.15
C ALA A 41 12.45 9.22 7.78
N MET A 42 12.71 9.76 6.58
CA MET A 42 14.07 10.06 6.14
C MET A 42 14.74 11.11 7.04
N ILE A 43 14.01 12.16 7.40
CA ILE A 43 14.52 13.23 8.29
C ILE A 43 14.84 12.67 9.69
N HIS A 44 13.97 11.84 10.26
CA HIS A 44 14.21 11.21 11.57
C HIS A 44 15.38 10.22 11.58
N LEU A 45 15.75 9.71 10.42
CA LEU A 45 16.93 8.85 10.25
C LEU A 45 18.22 9.65 9.94
N GLY A 46 18.18 10.99 9.95
CA GLY A 46 19.34 11.88 9.71
C GLY A 46 19.56 12.24 8.24
N GLY A 47 18.71 11.81 7.33
CA GLY A 47 18.83 12.09 5.90
C GLY A 47 18.14 13.39 5.46
N GLN A 48 18.20 13.64 4.17
CA GLN A 48 17.62 14.81 3.50
C GLN A 48 16.57 14.37 2.48
N VAL A 49 15.72 15.32 2.07
CA VAL A 49 14.65 15.05 1.11
C VAL A 49 14.62 16.08 -0.01
N LEU A 50 14.29 15.64 -1.21
CA LEU A 50 13.96 16.49 -2.35
C LEU A 50 12.80 15.86 -3.15
N GLY A 51 12.18 16.61 -4.04
CA GLY A 51 11.15 16.03 -4.90
C GLY A 51 10.02 16.99 -5.24
N PHE A 52 8.92 16.45 -5.73
CA PHE A 52 7.72 17.20 -6.11
C PHE A 52 6.44 16.49 -5.62
N SER A 53 5.35 17.28 -5.48
CA SER A 53 4.07 16.83 -4.92
C SER A 53 2.97 16.60 -5.97
N SER A 54 3.24 16.97 -7.22
CA SER A 54 2.32 16.76 -8.36
C SER A 54 3.07 16.78 -9.69
N ALA A 55 2.52 16.13 -10.70
CA ALA A 55 3.05 16.20 -12.06
C ALA A 55 3.10 17.64 -12.60
N ALA A 56 2.12 18.47 -12.22
CA ALA A 56 2.02 19.87 -12.63
C ALA A 56 3.19 20.74 -12.14
N SER A 57 3.81 20.39 -11.00
CA SER A 57 4.97 21.10 -10.44
C SER A 57 6.32 20.54 -10.92
N SER A 58 6.33 19.67 -11.92
CA SER A 58 7.53 19.02 -12.46
C SER A 58 7.60 19.13 -13.99
N SER A 59 8.71 18.72 -14.57
CA SER A 59 8.90 18.65 -16.03
C SER A 59 7.96 17.65 -16.73
N ALA A 60 7.31 16.77 -15.97
CA ALA A 60 6.26 15.89 -16.50
C ALA A 60 5.12 16.69 -17.16
N SER A 61 4.82 17.89 -16.66
CA SER A 61 3.85 18.82 -17.28
C SER A 61 4.25 19.28 -18.69
N LYS A 62 5.53 19.15 -19.02
CA LYS A 62 6.10 19.49 -20.34
C LYS A 62 6.35 18.27 -21.22
N GLY A 63 5.89 17.07 -20.76
CA GLY A 63 6.04 15.81 -21.49
C GLY A 63 7.28 14.99 -21.16
N GLU A 64 8.03 15.32 -20.09
CA GLU A 64 9.14 14.49 -19.63
C GLU A 64 8.62 13.11 -19.19
N SER A 65 9.28 12.06 -19.67
CA SER A 65 8.91 10.68 -19.35
C SER A 65 9.34 10.29 -17.93
N VAL A 66 8.67 9.26 -17.35
CA VAL A 66 9.09 8.66 -16.06
C VAL A 66 10.54 8.17 -16.15
N SER A 67 10.94 7.60 -17.30
CA SER A 67 12.30 7.10 -17.52
C SER A 67 13.35 8.20 -17.50
N ASP A 68 13.05 9.36 -18.08
CA ASP A 68 13.99 10.47 -18.11
C ASP A 68 14.05 11.17 -16.73
N THR A 69 12.89 11.37 -16.10
CA THR A 69 12.82 11.88 -14.73
C THR A 69 13.68 11.05 -13.78
N ILE A 70 13.54 9.71 -13.79
CA ILE A 70 14.29 8.88 -12.83
C ILE A 70 15.78 8.82 -13.12
N ARG A 71 16.20 8.87 -14.39
CA ARG A 71 17.63 8.99 -14.74
C ARG A 71 18.25 10.25 -14.17
N MET A 72 17.54 11.38 -14.32
CA MET A 72 17.98 12.66 -13.76
C MET A 72 18.00 12.63 -12.24
N ILE A 73 16.94 12.14 -11.60
CA ILE A 73 16.86 12.03 -10.13
C ILE A 73 17.94 11.12 -9.57
N SER A 74 18.33 10.09 -10.30
CA SER A 74 19.44 9.20 -9.89
C SER A 74 20.79 9.90 -9.77
N CYS A 75 20.92 11.11 -10.35
CA CYS A 75 22.10 11.96 -10.17
C CYS A 75 22.06 12.80 -8.87
N TYR A 76 20.90 12.91 -8.23
CA TYR A 76 20.70 13.83 -7.09
C TYR A 76 20.34 13.12 -5.79
N ALA A 77 19.90 11.90 -5.85
CA ALA A 77 19.39 11.15 -4.69
C ALA A 77 20.00 9.75 -4.59
N ASP A 78 19.93 9.18 -3.39
CA ASP A 78 20.38 7.81 -3.10
C ASP A 78 19.25 6.79 -3.17
N ILE A 79 18.01 7.22 -3.02
CA ILE A 79 16.79 6.38 -3.05
C ILE A 79 15.60 7.22 -3.49
N CYS A 80 14.63 6.60 -4.15
CA CYS A 80 13.42 7.26 -4.64
C CYS A 80 12.16 6.58 -4.09
N ALA A 81 11.21 7.36 -3.60
CA ALA A 81 9.83 6.95 -3.35
C ALA A 81 8.93 7.54 -4.44
N MET A 82 8.36 6.69 -5.29
CA MET A 82 7.54 7.10 -6.42
C MET A 82 6.08 6.73 -6.22
N ARG A 83 5.19 7.72 -6.38
CA ARG A 83 3.75 7.53 -6.48
C ARG A 83 3.25 8.02 -7.83
N HIS A 84 2.50 7.17 -8.54
CA HIS A 84 2.08 7.47 -9.90
C HIS A 84 0.63 7.01 -10.17
N PRO A 85 -0.19 7.76 -10.95
CA PRO A 85 -1.55 7.34 -11.28
C PRO A 85 -1.61 6.15 -12.24
N LYS A 86 -0.55 5.92 -13.05
CA LYS A 86 -0.48 4.77 -13.97
C LYS A 86 0.13 3.56 -13.27
N GLU A 87 -0.54 2.43 -13.42
CA GLU A 87 -0.05 1.14 -12.95
C GLU A 87 1.28 0.76 -13.59
N GLY A 88 2.18 0.18 -12.81
CA GLY A 88 3.50 -0.26 -13.28
C GLY A 88 4.53 0.86 -13.47
N ALA A 89 4.20 2.14 -13.32
CA ALA A 89 5.16 3.22 -13.51
C ALA A 89 6.41 3.11 -12.61
N PRO A 90 6.33 2.74 -11.32
CA PRO A 90 7.53 2.47 -10.52
C PRO A 90 8.37 1.32 -11.06
N MET A 91 7.77 0.30 -11.67
CA MET A 91 8.50 -0.81 -12.31
C MET A 91 9.26 -0.33 -13.55
N VAL A 92 8.63 0.52 -14.38
CA VAL A 92 9.32 1.17 -15.51
C VAL A 92 10.50 2.01 -15.03
N ALA A 93 10.33 2.75 -13.92
CA ALA A 93 11.41 3.51 -13.31
C ALA A 93 12.57 2.61 -12.88
N THR A 94 12.32 1.47 -12.25
CA THR A 94 13.38 0.54 -11.79
C THR A 94 14.23 0.01 -12.94
N ALA A 95 13.65 -0.15 -14.14
CA ALA A 95 14.37 -0.68 -15.31
C ALA A 95 15.50 0.24 -15.80
N VAL A 96 15.46 1.54 -15.47
CA VAL A 96 16.43 2.55 -15.94
C VAL A 96 17.08 3.34 -14.81
N SER A 97 16.66 3.12 -13.56
CA SER A 97 17.19 3.78 -12.37
C SER A 97 18.54 3.18 -11.95
N SER A 98 19.48 4.02 -11.53
CA SER A 98 20.71 3.58 -10.85
C SER A 98 20.60 3.57 -9.33
N ILE A 99 19.46 4.03 -8.78
CA ILE A 99 19.15 4.03 -7.35
C ILE A 99 17.91 3.18 -7.06
N PRO A 100 17.74 2.65 -5.83
CA PRO A 100 16.52 1.93 -5.45
C PRO A 100 15.27 2.79 -5.61
N VAL A 101 14.18 2.17 -6.13
CA VAL A 101 12.86 2.81 -6.28
C VAL A 101 11.84 2.08 -5.40
N ILE A 102 11.21 2.81 -4.50
CA ILE A 102 10.12 2.33 -3.65
C ILE A 102 8.79 2.71 -4.31
N ASN A 103 7.92 1.73 -4.52
CA ASN A 103 6.55 1.99 -4.96
C ASN A 103 5.72 2.55 -3.79
N ALA A 104 5.38 3.83 -3.84
CA ALA A 104 4.54 4.53 -2.86
C ALA A 104 3.04 4.55 -3.27
N GLY A 105 2.66 3.70 -4.22
CA GLY A 105 1.31 3.53 -4.78
C GLY A 105 1.29 3.81 -6.28
N ASP A 106 0.76 2.87 -7.05
CA ASP A 106 0.66 2.97 -8.52
C ASP A 106 -0.78 2.68 -9.00
N GLY A 107 -1.52 3.72 -9.26
CA GLY A 107 -2.89 3.62 -9.77
C GLY A 107 -3.80 2.76 -8.90
N GLY A 108 -4.53 1.84 -9.52
CA GLY A 108 -5.36 0.83 -8.86
C GLY A 108 -4.62 -0.45 -8.45
N HIS A 109 -3.35 -0.60 -8.85
CA HIS A 109 -2.61 -1.85 -8.82
C HIS A 109 -2.09 -2.22 -7.42
N GLN A 110 -1.18 -1.44 -6.82
CA GLN A 110 -0.55 -1.80 -5.54
C GLN A 110 -0.28 -0.59 -4.64
N HIS A 111 -0.20 -0.89 -3.33
CA HIS A 111 0.28 0.04 -2.31
C HIS A 111 1.15 -0.72 -1.29
N PRO A 112 2.38 -1.15 -1.66
CA PRO A 112 3.18 -2.06 -0.85
C PRO A 112 3.51 -1.51 0.55
N THR A 113 3.76 -0.22 0.66
CA THR A 113 4.11 0.40 1.95
C THR A 113 2.92 0.49 2.89
N GLN A 114 1.68 0.64 2.38
CA GLN A 114 0.47 0.50 3.19
C GLN A 114 0.37 -0.92 3.74
N THR A 115 0.62 -1.93 2.93
CA THR A 115 0.61 -3.33 3.37
C THR A 115 1.60 -3.59 4.50
N LEU A 116 2.82 -3.03 4.43
CA LEU A 116 3.80 -3.17 5.52
C LEU A 116 3.31 -2.49 6.81
N THR A 117 2.64 -1.34 6.70
CA THR A 117 2.02 -0.65 7.84
C THR A 117 0.89 -1.49 8.45
N ASP A 118 0.03 -2.07 7.60
CA ASP A 118 -1.06 -2.94 8.04
C ASP A 118 -0.52 -4.19 8.76
N LEU A 119 0.48 -4.87 8.19
CA LEU A 119 1.13 -6.02 8.83
C LEU A 119 1.80 -5.63 10.17
N MET A 120 2.43 -4.46 10.25
CA MET A 120 3.01 -3.97 11.49
C MET A 120 1.94 -3.74 12.55
N THR A 121 0.82 -3.14 12.16
CA THR A 121 -0.34 -2.90 13.05
C THR A 121 -0.93 -4.22 13.56
N ILE A 122 -1.17 -5.18 12.66
CA ILE A 122 -1.68 -6.51 13.03
C ILE A 122 -0.73 -7.18 14.03
N ARG A 123 0.56 -7.20 13.73
CA ARG A 123 1.56 -7.81 14.60
C ARG A 123 1.65 -7.11 15.97
N SER A 124 1.57 -5.79 15.99
CA SER A 124 1.60 -5.01 17.23
C SER A 124 0.41 -5.29 18.14
N LEU A 125 -0.80 -5.44 17.55
CA LEU A 125 -2.04 -5.64 18.30
C LEU A 125 -2.32 -7.10 18.65
N LYS A 126 -1.96 -8.04 17.76
CA LYS A 126 -2.24 -9.47 17.94
C LYS A 126 -1.03 -10.29 18.38
N GLY A 127 0.17 -9.74 18.36
CA GLY A 127 1.42 -10.43 18.67
C GLY A 127 1.88 -11.44 17.61
N ARG A 128 1.08 -11.67 16.57
CA ARG A 128 1.32 -12.67 15.52
C ARG A 128 0.75 -12.21 14.18
N LEU A 129 1.12 -12.92 13.09
CA LEU A 129 0.60 -12.73 11.73
C LEU A 129 0.02 -14.03 11.15
N ASP A 130 -0.04 -15.07 11.93
CA ASP A 130 -0.59 -16.38 11.61
C ASP A 130 -1.80 -16.72 12.50
N HIS A 131 -2.54 -17.80 12.14
CA HIS A 131 -3.70 -18.27 12.92
C HIS A 131 -4.71 -17.16 13.20
N LEU A 132 -5.13 -16.43 12.16
CA LEU A 132 -6.05 -15.31 12.25
C LEU A 132 -7.21 -15.48 11.25
N THR A 133 -8.41 -15.15 11.72
CA THR A 133 -9.60 -14.97 10.87
C THR A 133 -9.76 -13.48 10.57
N ILE A 134 -9.59 -13.09 9.30
CA ILE A 134 -9.52 -11.70 8.89
C ILE A 134 -10.75 -11.33 8.06
N GLY A 135 -11.57 -10.44 8.59
CA GLY A 135 -12.67 -9.81 7.88
C GLY A 135 -12.16 -8.64 7.02
N LEU A 136 -12.48 -8.66 5.74
CA LEU A 136 -12.21 -7.58 4.78
C LEU A 136 -13.55 -7.00 4.37
N CYS A 137 -13.85 -5.76 4.76
CA CYS A 137 -15.19 -5.19 4.60
C CYS A 137 -15.19 -3.92 3.75
N GLY A 138 -16.13 -3.84 2.81
CA GLY A 138 -16.40 -2.68 1.97
C GLY A 138 -16.12 -2.91 0.49
N ASP A 139 -15.36 -2.01 -0.15
CA ASP A 139 -15.00 -2.13 -1.57
C ASP A 139 -13.86 -3.12 -1.77
N LEU A 140 -14.18 -4.37 -2.02
CA LEU A 140 -13.19 -5.43 -2.26
C LEU A 140 -12.81 -5.56 -3.74
N LYS A 141 -13.62 -5.00 -4.64
CA LYS A 141 -13.41 -5.08 -6.09
C LYS A 141 -12.28 -4.16 -6.57
N PHE A 142 -12.26 -2.92 -6.08
CA PHE A 142 -11.30 -1.91 -6.50
C PHE A 142 -10.30 -1.53 -5.38
N GLY A 143 -10.41 -2.20 -4.23
CA GLY A 143 -9.61 -1.93 -3.04
C GLY A 143 -8.17 -2.43 -3.16
N ARG A 144 -7.28 -1.68 -3.85
CA ARG A 144 -5.86 -2.07 -4.00
C ARG A 144 -5.15 -2.39 -2.69
N THR A 145 -5.53 -1.74 -1.59
CA THR A 145 -4.96 -2.01 -0.27
C THR A 145 -5.39 -3.38 0.24
N VAL A 146 -6.65 -3.77 0.01
CA VAL A 146 -7.18 -5.10 0.32
C VAL A 146 -6.42 -6.16 -0.49
N HIS A 147 -6.30 -5.97 -1.80
CA HIS A 147 -5.60 -6.92 -2.68
C HIS A 147 -4.13 -7.10 -2.27
N SER A 148 -3.45 -6.00 -1.95
CA SER A 148 -2.06 -6.04 -1.51
C SER A 148 -1.92 -6.72 -0.15
N LEU A 149 -2.86 -6.50 0.77
CA LEU A 149 -2.87 -7.12 2.09
C LEU A 149 -3.13 -8.64 1.98
N ILE A 150 -4.10 -9.07 1.16
CA ILE A 150 -4.35 -10.49 0.89
C ILE A 150 -3.08 -11.15 0.34
N LYS A 151 -2.45 -10.58 -0.70
CA LYS A 151 -1.21 -11.10 -1.29
C LYS A 151 -0.06 -11.24 -0.29
N ALA A 152 -0.03 -10.41 0.74
CA ALA A 152 0.96 -10.52 1.81
C ALA A 152 0.58 -11.60 2.84
N LEU A 153 -0.69 -11.64 3.26
CA LEU A 153 -1.17 -12.52 4.32
C LEU A 153 -1.28 -13.99 3.90
N VAL A 154 -1.47 -14.29 2.61
CA VAL A 154 -1.46 -15.69 2.13
C VAL A 154 -0.12 -16.41 2.37
N ARG A 155 0.95 -15.67 2.66
CA ARG A 155 2.28 -16.20 2.98
C ARG A 155 2.41 -16.71 4.42
N TYR A 156 1.43 -16.40 5.28
CA TYR A 156 1.42 -16.83 6.68
C TYR A 156 0.51 -18.05 6.85
N ASP A 157 0.81 -18.88 7.83
CA ASP A 157 0.07 -20.10 8.09
C ASP A 157 -1.30 -19.81 8.74
N ASN A 158 -2.29 -20.67 8.41
CA ASN A 158 -3.61 -20.67 9.04
C ASN A 158 -4.28 -19.29 9.09
N ILE A 159 -4.29 -18.61 7.95
CA ILE A 159 -5.08 -17.39 7.73
C ILE A 159 -6.36 -17.77 6.99
N ASP A 160 -7.50 -17.46 7.59
CA ASP A 160 -8.81 -17.56 6.99
C ASP A 160 -9.33 -16.16 6.64
N PHE A 161 -9.94 -16.01 5.46
CA PHE A 161 -10.45 -14.72 4.99
C PHE A 161 -11.98 -14.71 4.98
N VAL A 162 -12.56 -13.60 5.44
CA VAL A 162 -13.99 -13.31 5.35
C VAL A 162 -14.16 -12.05 4.53
N CYS A 163 -14.63 -12.20 3.29
CA CYS A 163 -14.87 -11.12 2.35
C CYS A 163 -16.30 -10.59 2.52
N ILE A 164 -16.44 -9.37 3.03
CA ILE A 164 -17.72 -8.78 3.42
C ILE A 164 -17.99 -7.60 2.49
N SER A 165 -18.90 -7.76 1.52
CA SER A 165 -19.18 -6.70 0.55
C SER A 165 -20.54 -6.90 -0.12
N PRO A 166 -21.16 -5.82 -0.65
CA PRO A 166 -22.24 -5.95 -1.61
C PRO A 166 -21.83 -6.76 -2.85
N GLU A 167 -22.79 -7.35 -3.56
CA GLU A 167 -22.56 -8.17 -4.76
C GLU A 167 -21.70 -7.46 -5.80
N GLU A 168 -21.93 -6.16 -6.03
CA GLU A 168 -21.25 -5.34 -7.04
C GLU A 168 -19.78 -5.06 -6.70
N LEU A 169 -19.42 -5.19 -5.42
CA LEU A 169 -18.08 -4.89 -4.88
C LEU A 169 -17.34 -6.12 -4.36
N LYS A 170 -17.76 -7.31 -4.76
CA LYS A 170 -17.08 -8.57 -4.43
C LYS A 170 -15.64 -8.60 -4.88
N ILE A 171 -14.88 -9.44 -4.20
CA ILE A 171 -13.48 -9.67 -4.53
C ILE A 171 -13.34 -10.19 -5.97
N PRO A 172 -12.41 -9.65 -6.80
CA PRO A 172 -12.29 -10.05 -8.20
C PRO A 172 -11.68 -11.45 -8.34
N ASP A 173 -12.03 -12.12 -9.44
CA ASP A 173 -11.63 -13.50 -9.72
C ASP A 173 -10.12 -13.71 -9.65
N TYR A 174 -9.31 -12.77 -10.17
CA TYR A 174 -7.86 -12.89 -10.13
C TYR A 174 -7.26 -12.89 -8.70
N ILE A 175 -7.96 -12.31 -7.71
CA ILE A 175 -7.54 -12.42 -6.31
C ILE A 175 -8.07 -13.72 -5.71
N ARG A 176 -9.32 -14.11 -6.05
CA ARG A 176 -9.93 -15.35 -5.57
C ARG A 176 -9.14 -16.56 -6.05
N GLU A 177 -8.97 -16.68 -7.37
CA GLU A 177 -8.40 -17.86 -8.01
C GLU A 177 -6.86 -17.87 -7.92
N ASP A 178 -6.21 -16.77 -8.36
CA ASP A 178 -4.74 -16.73 -8.49
C ASP A 178 -4.03 -16.48 -7.16
N VAL A 179 -4.74 -15.99 -6.13
CA VAL A 179 -4.10 -15.67 -4.85
C VAL A 179 -4.65 -16.54 -3.72
N LEU A 180 -5.95 -16.56 -3.45
CA LEU A 180 -6.51 -17.31 -2.32
C LEU A 180 -6.50 -18.81 -2.59
N GLU A 181 -7.14 -19.27 -3.66
CA GLU A 181 -7.27 -20.69 -4.01
C GLU A 181 -5.91 -21.29 -4.39
N ALA A 182 -5.11 -20.59 -5.18
CA ALA A 182 -3.77 -21.04 -5.54
C ALA A 182 -2.82 -21.25 -4.34
N ASN A 183 -3.06 -20.54 -3.23
CA ASN A 183 -2.32 -20.72 -1.97
C ASN A 183 -3.06 -21.59 -0.94
N GLY A 184 -4.15 -22.26 -1.33
CA GLY A 184 -4.92 -23.16 -0.48
C GLY A 184 -5.54 -22.45 0.74
N LYS A 185 -5.85 -21.16 0.64
CA LYS A 185 -6.45 -20.39 1.73
C LYS A 185 -7.95 -20.57 1.76
N LYS A 186 -8.49 -20.70 2.97
CA LYS A 186 -9.93 -20.71 3.18
C LYS A 186 -10.44 -19.28 3.10
N TYR A 187 -11.55 -19.10 2.41
CA TYR A 187 -12.28 -17.84 2.37
C TYR A 187 -13.78 -18.09 2.28
N GLN A 188 -14.55 -17.11 2.73
CA GLN A 188 -15.99 -17.04 2.52
C GLN A 188 -16.37 -15.62 2.09
N GLU A 189 -17.43 -15.52 1.28
CA GLU A 189 -18.03 -14.25 0.88
C GLU A 189 -19.39 -14.09 1.54
N VAL A 190 -19.61 -12.95 2.17
CA VAL A 190 -20.86 -12.59 2.85
C VAL A 190 -21.22 -11.13 2.56
N GLU A 191 -22.51 -10.80 2.65
CA GLU A 191 -22.96 -9.43 2.43
C GLU A 191 -23.05 -8.62 3.74
N ARG A 192 -23.30 -9.29 4.86
CA ARG A 192 -23.58 -8.65 6.14
C ARG A 192 -22.49 -8.89 7.16
N LEU A 193 -21.96 -7.81 7.70
CA LEU A 193 -20.94 -7.85 8.73
C LEU A 193 -21.44 -8.50 10.03
N GLU A 194 -22.71 -8.25 10.38
CA GLU A 194 -23.31 -8.73 11.62
C GLU A 194 -23.31 -10.26 11.73
N ASP A 195 -23.35 -10.95 10.60
CA ASP A 195 -23.43 -12.41 10.57
C ASP A 195 -22.10 -13.08 10.93
N VAL A 196 -21.00 -12.35 10.86
CA VAL A 196 -19.64 -12.90 10.99
C VAL A 196 -18.75 -12.18 12.00
N ILE A 197 -19.09 -10.97 12.43
CA ILE A 197 -18.22 -10.11 13.26
C ILE A 197 -17.73 -10.79 14.54
N GLY A 198 -18.57 -11.65 15.14
CA GLY A 198 -18.21 -12.38 16.36
C GLY A 198 -17.10 -13.42 16.21
N ASN A 199 -16.79 -13.82 14.97
CA ASN A 199 -15.81 -14.84 14.65
C ASN A 199 -14.50 -14.27 14.07
N LEU A 200 -14.38 -12.95 13.97
CA LEU A 200 -13.23 -12.28 13.39
C LEU A 200 -12.18 -11.95 14.45
N ASP A 201 -10.93 -12.25 14.17
CA ASP A 201 -9.79 -11.74 14.95
C ASP A 201 -9.45 -10.30 14.59
N LEU A 202 -9.68 -9.92 13.33
CA LEU A 202 -9.39 -8.61 12.76
C LEU A 202 -10.48 -8.23 11.77
N LEU A 203 -10.88 -6.98 11.79
CA LEU A 203 -11.74 -6.37 10.77
C LEU A 203 -10.98 -5.24 10.06
N TYR A 204 -10.76 -5.41 8.75
CA TYR A 204 -10.17 -4.40 7.87
C TYR A 204 -11.28 -3.70 7.08
N MET A 205 -11.56 -2.45 7.42
CA MET A 205 -12.61 -1.65 6.79
C MET A 205 -12.06 -0.80 5.66
N THR A 206 -12.64 -0.89 4.47
CA THR A 206 -12.36 0.02 3.36
C THR A 206 -13.48 1.03 3.18
N ARG A 207 -13.18 2.15 2.53
CA ARG A 207 -14.20 3.09 2.13
C ARG A 207 -15.00 2.53 0.96
N VAL A 208 -16.31 2.60 1.07
CA VAL A 208 -17.22 2.46 -0.06
C VAL A 208 -17.38 3.83 -0.71
N GLN A 209 -16.99 3.96 -1.98
CA GLN A 209 -17.02 5.24 -2.70
C GLN A 209 -18.31 5.33 -3.52
N ARG A 210 -19.10 6.39 -3.31
CA ARG A 210 -20.39 6.61 -3.99
C ARG A 210 -20.24 6.59 -5.53
N GLU A 211 -19.13 7.09 -6.05
CA GLU A 211 -18.84 7.17 -7.49
C GLU A 211 -18.71 5.79 -8.16
N ARG A 212 -18.70 4.72 -7.38
CA ARG A 212 -18.57 3.32 -7.86
C ARG A 212 -19.91 2.62 -8.04
N PHE A 213 -21.00 3.23 -7.64
CA PHE A 213 -22.35 2.70 -7.81
C PHE A 213 -23.04 3.37 -9.00
N PHE A 214 -23.75 2.57 -9.80
CA PHE A 214 -24.52 3.07 -10.93
C PHE A 214 -25.76 3.84 -10.47
N ASN A 215 -26.33 3.50 -9.30
CA ASN A 215 -27.50 4.12 -8.71
C ASN A 215 -27.22 4.58 -7.27
N GLU A 216 -27.84 5.68 -6.87
CA GLU A 216 -27.75 6.20 -5.51
C GLU A 216 -28.42 5.26 -4.47
N GLU A 217 -29.44 4.52 -4.90
CA GLU A 217 -30.16 3.56 -4.06
C GLU A 217 -29.29 2.37 -3.64
N ASP A 218 -28.38 1.93 -4.50
CA ASP A 218 -27.44 0.84 -4.22
C ASP A 218 -26.35 1.26 -3.24
N TYR A 219 -26.04 2.56 -3.17
CA TYR A 219 -25.06 3.11 -2.21
C TYR A 219 -25.64 3.25 -0.79
N VAL A 220 -26.94 3.47 -0.65
CA VAL A 220 -27.62 3.74 0.64
C VAL A 220 -28.02 2.45 1.38
N ARG A 221 -28.01 1.30 0.71
CA ARG A 221 -28.24 -0.01 1.32
C ARG A 221 -27.03 -0.50 2.09
#